data_33f3287f03bbaa5f5b220e24ff7f3acf
#
_entry.id   33f3287f03bbaa5f5b220e24ff7f3acf
#
_cell.length_a   1.000
_cell.length_b   1.000
_cell.length_c   1.000
_cell.angle_alpha   90.00
_cell.angle_beta   90.00
_cell.angle_gamma   90.00
#
_symmetry.space_group_name_H-M   'P 1'
#
loop_
_entity.id
_entity.type
_entity.pdbx_description
1 polymer ?
#
loop_
_entity_poly.entity_id
_entity_poly.type
_entity_poly.pdbx_seq_one_letter_code
_entity_poly.pdbx_strand_id
1 'polypeptide(L)'
;MHLARYAASVCAVALTTAGVTVALAPASSAAGSSVYSVAPYVDMSNGQEGLLDTAVTGHGLKAYTAAFVLGEGCTQIWGDTLPIGADSYTDPEIARAKSEGASVIISSGGAAGEPLAWTCSTQSTIDAGYQAIINDYGVTQLDFDVEGAAVADTAAAARQMQAMKDLKASNPNLRFSMTLPVLASGLTNDGVNILKAAKTAGVKIDVVNIMTMDYYSGTGTEMGQGSVAAAQATLAQMQSVDSSYTYANLGITPMIGKNDDGSTFTLADAQTVESFAAQHGVGRLAFWSVNRDQPCGGSANSLSTCTQISQNSLAFTDAFVPYTGTGGGSGGGGTTSSDFSLALSPATASVAQGGSATAAVSTAVTSGSAESVGLSASGAPSGVSVSFSPASVTSGGGSTLTASVGSSAAAGTYTITVTGTAASGSHTATYKLTVTAASSGGGGGTGGGSLSNAGFETGSLSPWTCPSGGTVVSSPVHSGSHALQVVPTSSATGECDQAVTLSANHTYTLTAYVQGPYAYVGVSGGATASTWSNSSSWNQLTLSFTTGSSGAVTVYVHGWYGQSAVTADDFTLS
;
A
#
# COMPACT_ATOMS: atom_id res chain seq x y z
N MET A 1 16.13 87.96 -36.04
CA MET A 1 15.21 88.26 -37.16
C MET A 1 14.02 87.32 -37.05
N HIS A 2 12.89 88.03 -36.79
CA HIS A 2 11.49 87.74 -37.17
C HIS A 2 10.91 86.31 -37.01
N LEU A 3 10.06 86.14 -35.99
CA LEU A 3 8.56 86.32 -35.99
C LEU A 3 7.83 85.22 -36.87
N ALA A 4 6.99 84.40 -36.23
CA ALA A 4 5.56 84.64 -36.20
C ALA A 4 4.80 83.62 -35.33
N ARG A 5 3.89 84.16 -34.54
CA ARG A 5 2.85 83.49 -33.73
C ARG A 5 1.72 83.05 -34.66
N TYR A 6 1.10 81.91 -34.34
CA TYR A 6 -0.36 81.73 -34.55
C TYR A 6 -0.94 80.89 -33.40
N ALA A 7 -1.93 81.51 -32.77
CA ALA A 7 -2.83 80.96 -31.78
C ALA A 7 -4.00 80.24 -32.52
N ALA A 8 -4.40 79.12 -32.05
CA ALA A 8 -5.69 78.53 -32.40
C ALA A 8 -6.32 77.93 -31.13
N SER A 9 -7.43 78.55 -30.72
CA SER A 9 -8.34 78.06 -29.68
C SER A 9 -9.04 76.80 -30.13
N VAL A 10 -9.09 75.82 -29.25
CA VAL A 10 -9.98 74.69 -29.40
C VAL A 10 -10.74 74.45 -28.10
N CYS A 11 -12.05 74.34 -28.22
CA CYS A 11 -13.04 74.15 -27.18
C CYS A 11 -12.79 72.89 -26.36
N ALA A 12 -12.88 73.06 -25.04
CA ALA A 12 -12.93 71.88 -24.12
C ALA A 12 -14.34 71.30 -24.12
N VAL A 13 -14.43 70.06 -24.52
CA VAL A 13 -15.58 69.17 -24.23
C VAL A 13 -15.20 68.27 -23.07
N ALA A 14 -15.83 68.51 -21.92
CA ALA A 14 -15.68 67.65 -20.75
C ALA A 14 -16.46 66.35 -20.96
N LEU A 15 -15.75 65.24 -21.22
CA LEU A 15 -16.31 63.88 -21.08
C LEU A 15 -15.98 63.37 -19.66
N THR A 16 -17.01 63.26 -18.83
CA THR A 16 -16.93 62.53 -17.55
C THR A 16 -16.91 61.04 -17.84
N THR A 17 -15.73 60.41 -17.82
CA THR A 17 -15.60 58.97 -17.78
C THR A 17 -15.72 58.49 -16.35
N ALA A 18 -16.81 57.79 -16.01
CA ALA A 18 -16.93 57.00 -14.80
C ALA A 18 -15.86 55.89 -14.81
N GLY A 19 -14.83 56.04 -14.00
CA GLY A 19 -13.79 55.06 -13.83
C GLY A 19 -14.33 53.83 -13.09
N VAL A 20 -14.56 52.73 -13.82
CA VAL A 20 -14.74 51.43 -13.22
C VAL A 20 -13.35 50.95 -12.82
N THR A 21 -13.01 51.06 -11.53
CA THR A 21 -11.86 50.37 -10.97
C THR A 21 -12.16 48.89 -10.90
N VAL A 22 -11.73 48.13 -11.92
CA VAL A 22 -11.64 46.68 -11.82
C VAL A 22 -10.49 46.39 -10.85
N ALA A 23 -10.82 46.02 -9.63
CA ALA A 23 -9.89 45.42 -8.70
C ALA A 23 -9.46 44.08 -9.30
N LEU A 24 -8.26 44.03 -9.88
CA LEU A 24 -7.61 42.80 -10.21
C LEU A 24 -7.35 42.05 -8.88
N ALA A 25 -8.17 41.05 -8.57
CA ALA A 25 -7.83 40.07 -7.55
C ALA A 25 -6.44 39.51 -7.90
N PRO A 26 -5.55 39.31 -6.93
CA PRO A 26 -4.29 38.66 -7.20
C PRO A 26 -4.61 37.28 -7.80
N ALA A 27 -4.05 37.01 -8.98
CA ALA A 27 -4.11 35.70 -9.56
C ALA A 27 -3.53 34.72 -8.54
N SER A 28 -4.38 33.89 -7.96
CA SER A 28 -3.89 32.72 -7.24
C SER A 28 -3.17 31.91 -8.30
N SER A 29 -1.84 31.84 -8.24
CA SER A 29 -1.07 30.91 -9.03
C SER A 29 -1.61 29.53 -8.66
N ALA A 30 -2.31 28.90 -9.59
CA ALA A 30 -2.53 27.46 -9.51
C ALA A 30 -1.15 26.83 -9.27
N ALA A 31 -1.02 26.09 -8.18
CA ALA A 31 0.19 25.33 -7.94
C ALA A 31 0.32 24.34 -9.11
N GLY A 32 1.18 24.68 -10.07
CA GLY A 32 1.53 23.77 -11.16
C GLY A 32 2.13 22.52 -10.57
N SER A 33 1.94 21.37 -11.21
CA SER A 33 2.59 20.11 -10.81
C SER A 33 4.09 20.36 -10.65
N SER A 34 4.63 20.04 -9.47
CA SER A 34 6.06 20.17 -9.22
C SER A 34 6.77 18.98 -9.88
N VAL A 35 7.87 19.25 -10.59
CA VAL A 35 8.74 18.18 -11.10
C VAL A 35 9.21 17.23 -9.99
N TYR A 36 9.23 17.70 -8.73
CA TYR A 36 9.61 16.96 -7.54
C TYR A 36 8.43 16.24 -6.84
N SER A 37 7.27 16.15 -7.47
CA SER A 37 6.14 15.42 -6.91
C SER A 37 6.43 13.92 -6.77
N VAL A 38 7.28 13.37 -7.66
CA VAL A 38 7.84 12.03 -7.54
C VAL A 38 9.36 12.15 -7.57
N ALA A 39 10.00 11.81 -6.45
CA ALA A 39 11.44 11.93 -6.31
C ALA A 39 12.00 10.79 -5.42
N PRO A 40 12.01 9.54 -5.91
CA PRO A 40 12.52 8.39 -5.17
C PRO A 40 14.01 8.54 -4.87
N TYR A 41 14.47 7.86 -3.83
CA TYR A 41 15.87 7.82 -3.45
C TYR A 41 16.69 6.95 -4.41
N VAL A 42 17.90 7.40 -4.66
CA VAL A 42 18.97 6.65 -5.34
C VAL A 42 20.15 6.59 -4.38
N ASP A 43 20.53 5.38 -3.96
CA ASP A 43 21.74 5.16 -3.18
C ASP A 43 22.95 5.29 -4.12
N MET A 44 23.65 6.40 -4.01
CA MET A 44 24.80 6.72 -4.88
C MET A 44 26.05 5.92 -4.52
N SER A 45 26.07 5.25 -3.35
CA SER A 45 27.18 4.40 -2.90
C SER A 45 27.08 2.94 -3.34
N ASN A 46 25.98 2.54 -3.94
CA ASN A 46 25.61 1.13 -4.13
C ASN A 46 26.11 0.53 -5.46
N GLY A 47 26.50 1.34 -6.42
CA GLY A 47 26.92 0.87 -7.73
C GLY A 47 25.79 0.36 -8.63
N GLN A 48 24.55 0.71 -8.32
CA GLN A 48 23.33 0.34 -9.06
C GLN A 48 22.68 1.53 -9.77
N GLU A 49 23.40 2.61 -9.93
CA GLU A 49 22.92 3.87 -10.53
C GLU A 49 22.49 3.70 -12.00
N GLY A 50 22.91 2.62 -12.65
CA GLY A 50 22.44 2.25 -13.98
C GLY A 50 20.92 2.08 -14.10
N LEU A 51 20.24 1.76 -13.00
CA LEU A 51 18.77 1.78 -12.95
C LEU A 51 18.21 3.20 -13.02
N LEU A 52 18.91 4.20 -12.51
CA LEU A 52 18.53 5.61 -12.62
C LEU A 52 18.45 6.06 -14.07
N ASP A 53 19.45 5.73 -14.90
CA ASP A 53 19.46 5.99 -16.34
C ASP A 53 18.20 5.42 -17.02
N THR A 54 17.91 4.14 -16.76
CA THR A 54 16.74 3.48 -17.32
C THR A 54 15.44 4.09 -16.81
N ALA A 55 15.35 4.44 -15.51
CA ALA A 55 14.18 5.08 -14.93
C ALA A 55 13.89 6.45 -15.56
N VAL A 56 14.93 7.24 -15.82
CA VAL A 56 14.79 8.57 -16.43
C VAL A 56 14.45 8.46 -17.92
N THR A 57 15.20 7.67 -18.69
CA THR A 57 15.08 7.61 -20.15
C THR A 57 13.95 6.71 -20.63
N GLY A 58 13.68 5.61 -19.92
CA GLY A 58 12.73 4.58 -20.31
C GLY A 58 11.39 4.63 -19.56
N HIS A 59 11.36 5.05 -18.29
CA HIS A 59 10.19 4.99 -17.41
C HIS A 59 9.65 6.38 -17.01
N GLY A 60 10.23 7.45 -17.55
CA GLY A 60 9.68 8.80 -17.42
C GLY A 60 9.91 9.48 -16.07
N LEU A 61 10.82 8.98 -15.24
CA LEU A 61 11.21 9.63 -13.98
C LEU A 61 11.79 11.03 -14.26
N LYS A 62 11.25 12.06 -13.59
CA LYS A 62 11.63 13.48 -13.82
C LYS A 62 12.43 14.08 -12.67
N ALA A 63 12.43 13.46 -11.50
CA ALA A 63 13.24 13.88 -10.37
C ALA A 63 13.60 12.68 -9.50
N TYR A 64 14.70 12.80 -8.78
CA TYR A 64 15.15 11.80 -7.81
C TYR A 64 15.90 12.47 -6.66
N THR A 65 16.09 11.72 -5.58
CA THR A 65 16.82 12.14 -4.37
C THR A 65 18.14 11.37 -4.32
N ALA A 66 19.26 12.05 -4.57
CA ALA A 66 20.60 11.47 -4.50
C ALA A 66 21.04 11.32 -3.03
N ALA A 67 21.28 10.10 -2.59
CA ALA A 67 21.56 9.72 -1.20
C ALA A 67 22.94 9.05 -1.06
N PHE A 68 23.79 9.36 -0.13
CA PHE A 68 23.66 10.40 0.89
C PHE A 68 24.96 11.18 1.03
N VAL A 69 24.84 12.48 1.25
CA VAL A 69 25.95 13.30 1.72
C VAL A 69 26.04 13.19 3.24
N LEU A 70 27.20 12.86 3.78
CA LEU A 70 27.46 12.70 5.19
C LEU A 70 28.27 13.86 5.76
N GLY A 71 27.96 14.25 6.99
CA GLY A 71 28.82 15.12 7.77
C GLY A 71 30.01 14.33 8.37
N GLU A 72 31.22 14.82 8.15
CA GLU A 72 32.43 14.31 8.79
C GLU A 72 33.10 15.43 9.58
N GLY A 73 32.80 15.54 10.87
CA GLY A 73 33.14 16.72 11.66
C GLY A 73 32.48 17.96 11.07
N CYS A 74 33.29 18.91 10.58
CA CYS A 74 32.78 20.12 9.92
C CYS A 74 33.02 20.13 8.40
N THR A 75 33.18 18.96 7.79
CA THR A 75 33.27 18.75 6.33
C THR A 75 32.14 17.83 5.87
N GLN A 76 31.99 17.66 4.57
CA GLN A 76 30.99 16.77 3.98
C GLN A 76 31.63 15.89 2.92
N ILE A 77 31.13 14.66 2.82
CA ILE A 77 31.56 13.64 1.87
C ILE A 77 30.34 12.93 1.28
N TRP A 78 30.47 12.36 0.08
CA TRP A 78 29.55 11.35 -0.42
C TRP A 78 29.89 9.99 0.20
N GLY A 79 28.89 9.27 0.67
CA GLY A 79 29.07 7.94 1.22
C GLY A 79 30.24 7.88 2.17
N ASP A 80 31.14 6.90 1.98
CA ASP A 80 32.20 6.68 2.93
C ASP A 80 33.45 7.56 2.73
N THR A 81 33.70 8.09 1.53
CA THR A 81 34.99 8.77 1.27
C THR A 81 35.05 9.71 0.07
N LEU A 82 34.00 9.88 -0.71
CA LEU A 82 34.05 10.67 -1.95
C LEU A 82 33.87 12.17 -1.68
N PRO A 83 34.73 13.05 -2.24
CA PRO A 83 34.63 14.49 -2.03
C PRO A 83 33.40 15.07 -2.77
N ILE A 84 32.76 16.07 -2.17
CA ILE A 84 31.65 16.80 -2.79
C ILE A 84 32.16 17.64 -3.97
N GLY A 85 31.45 17.55 -5.11
CA GLY A 85 31.71 18.39 -6.30
C GLY A 85 33.04 18.15 -7.01
N ALA A 86 33.77 17.08 -6.68
CA ALA A 86 35.06 16.77 -7.25
C ALA A 86 35.39 15.26 -7.31
N ASP A 87 34.35 14.41 -7.22
CA ASP A 87 34.54 12.96 -7.34
C ASP A 87 34.42 12.47 -8.79
N SER A 88 34.92 11.27 -9.04
CA SER A 88 34.88 10.64 -10.36
C SER A 88 33.78 9.61 -10.53
N TYR A 89 32.90 9.46 -9.56
CA TYR A 89 31.83 8.45 -9.51
C TYR A 89 30.44 9.06 -9.43
N THR A 90 30.10 9.73 -8.33
CA THR A 90 28.77 10.30 -8.08
C THR A 90 28.49 11.53 -8.96
N ASP A 91 29.47 12.44 -9.10
CA ASP A 91 29.30 13.66 -9.88
C ASP A 91 28.97 13.40 -11.35
N PRO A 92 29.66 12.47 -12.07
CA PRO A 92 29.29 12.10 -13.42
C PRO A 92 27.88 11.52 -13.55
N GLU A 93 27.43 10.72 -12.59
CA GLU A 93 26.09 10.13 -12.59
C GLU A 93 25.01 11.19 -12.43
N ILE A 94 25.19 12.13 -11.49
CA ILE A 94 24.29 13.27 -11.31
C ILE A 94 24.27 14.14 -12.59
N ALA A 95 25.44 14.41 -13.18
CA ALA A 95 25.52 15.20 -14.40
C ALA A 95 24.82 14.51 -15.58
N ARG A 96 24.96 13.18 -15.70
CA ARG A 96 24.30 12.37 -16.72
C ARG A 96 22.78 12.45 -16.57
N ALA A 97 22.23 12.12 -15.41
CA ALA A 97 20.78 12.16 -15.17
C ALA A 97 20.19 13.55 -15.43
N LYS A 98 20.90 14.62 -15.07
CA LYS A 98 20.50 16.00 -15.41
C LYS A 98 20.51 16.25 -16.91
N SER A 99 21.49 15.74 -17.66
CA SER A 99 21.56 15.88 -19.12
C SER A 99 20.43 15.13 -19.84
N GLU A 100 19.91 14.08 -19.22
CA GLU A 100 18.76 13.28 -19.65
C GLU A 100 17.41 13.92 -19.28
N GLY A 101 17.45 15.04 -18.55
CA GLY A 101 16.29 15.85 -18.19
C GLY A 101 15.70 15.59 -16.81
N ALA A 102 16.38 14.84 -15.95
CA ALA A 102 15.99 14.68 -14.56
C ALA A 102 16.46 15.85 -13.69
N SER A 103 15.65 16.21 -12.69
CA SER A 103 16.00 17.12 -11.60
C SER A 103 16.52 16.30 -10.41
N VAL A 104 17.41 16.89 -9.61
CA VAL A 104 17.99 16.20 -8.47
C VAL A 104 17.72 16.96 -7.17
N ILE A 105 17.42 16.23 -6.10
CA ILE A 105 17.47 16.65 -4.71
C ILE A 105 18.73 16.02 -4.13
N ILE A 106 19.54 16.79 -3.41
CA ILE A 106 20.69 16.22 -2.68
C ILE A 106 20.22 15.96 -1.25
N SER A 107 20.32 14.70 -0.82
CA SER A 107 19.99 14.27 0.54
C SER A 107 21.23 14.10 1.39
N SER A 108 21.15 14.57 2.63
CA SER A 108 22.22 14.46 3.62
C SER A 108 21.74 13.70 4.85
N GLY A 109 22.51 12.73 5.33
CA GLY A 109 22.20 11.88 6.47
C GLY A 109 21.99 10.42 6.10
N GLY A 110 20.85 9.84 6.49
CA GLY A 110 20.50 8.43 6.29
C GLY A 110 20.99 7.52 7.42
N ALA A 111 20.72 6.21 7.30
CA ALA A 111 21.00 5.22 8.35
C ALA A 111 22.49 5.07 8.71
N ALA A 112 23.42 5.40 7.81
CA ALA A 112 24.85 5.21 7.98
C ALA A 112 25.60 6.45 8.47
N GLY A 113 24.94 7.62 8.60
CA GLY A 113 25.60 8.84 9.01
C GLY A 113 24.60 9.98 9.26
N GLU A 114 25.14 11.16 9.53
CA GLU A 114 24.33 12.31 9.97
C GLU A 114 24.57 13.52 9.04
N PRO A 115 23.58 14.44 8.92
CA PRO A 115 23.79 15.69 8.22
C PRO A 115 24.83 16.57 8.92
N LEU A 116 25.43 17.50 8.19
CA LEU A 116 26.50 18.38 8.68
C LEU A 116 26.13 19.13 9.98
N ALA A 117 24.87 19.51 10.17
CA ALA A 117 24.43 20.20 11.38
C ALA A 117 24.46 19.34 12.64
N TRP A 118 24.55 18.02 12.51
CA TRP A 118 24.72 17.07 13.61
C TRP A 118 26.19 16.84 13.97
N THR A 119 27.07 16.89 12.98
CA THR A 119 28.50 16.62 13.19
C THR A 119 29.32 17.88 13.42
N CYS A 120 28.84 19.05 13.01
CA CYS A 120 29.49 20.35 13.18
C CYS A 120 28.67 21.27 14.10
N SER A 121 29.34 21.99 14.99
CA SER A 121 28.68 22.96 15.90
C SER A 121 28.83 24.41 15.49
N THR A 122 29.62 24.71 14.43
CA THR A 122 29.90 26.07 13.95
C THR A 122 28.92 26.47 12.87
N GLN A 123 27.94 27.32 13.19
CA GLN A 123 26.86 27.69 12.29
C GLN A 123 27.34 28.18 10.91
N SER A 124 28.32 29.11 10.87
CA SER A 124 28.83 29.64 9.60
C SER A 124 29.49 28.57 8.71
N THR A 125 30.06 27.51 9.32
CA THR A 125 30.63 26.38 8.57
C THR A 125 29.53 25.47 8.04
N ILE A 126 28.46 25.26 8.79
CA ILE A 126 27.27 24.52 8.36
C ILE A 126 26.63 25.23 7.15
N ASP A 127 26.42 26.54 7.27
CA ASP A 127 25.80 27.35 6.19
C ASP A 127 26.67 27.30 4.93
N ALA A 128 27.99 27.46 5.06
CA ALA A 128 28.92 27.39 3.94
C ALA A 128 28.96 25.99 3.29
N GLY A 129 28.89 24.93 4.09
CA GLY A 129 28.87 23.55 3.60
C GLY A 129 27.62 23.26 2.78
N TYR A 130 26.45 23.61 3.26
CA TYR A 130 25.21 23.44 2.48
C TYR A 130 25.15 24.37 1.26
N GLN A 131 25.71 25.60 1.35
CA GLN A 131 25.82 26.48 0.20
C GLN A 131 26.74 25.90 -0.88
N ALA A 132 27.80 25.18 -0.49
CA ALA A 132 28.68 24.50 -1.43
C ALA A 132 27.91 23.43 -2.22
N ILE A 133 27.13 22.58 -1.57
CA ILE A 133 26.26 21.60 -2.25
C ILE A 133 25.31 22.28 -3.26
N ILE A 134 24.67 23.39 -2.85
CA ILE A 134 23.78 24.15 -3.75
C ILE A 134 24.53 24.61 -5.00
N ASN A 135 25.75 25.11 -4.82
CA ASN A 135 26.57 25.64 -5.92
C ASN A 135 27.12 24.53 -6.82
N ASP A 136 27.69 23.47 -6.23
CA ASP A 136 28.38 22.40 -6.95
C ASP A 136 27.41 21.60 -7.82
N TYR A 137 26.22 21.31 -7.29
CA TYR A 137 25.20 20.57 -8.04
C TYR A 137 24.16 21.45 -8.71
N GLY A 138 24.17 22.76 -8.50
CA GLY A 138 23.21 23.71 -9.08
C GLY A 138 21.77 23.36 -8.72
N VAL A 139 21.51 23.01 -7.45
CA VAL A 139 20.20 22.54 -6.97
C VAL A 139 19.42 23.62 -6.23
N THR A 140 18.11 23.49 -6.22
CA THR A 140 17.19 24.30 -5.46
C THR A 140 16.41 23.48 -4.41
N GLN A 141 16.75 22.22 -4.26
CA GLN A 141 16.13 21.30 -3.32
C GLN A 141 17.21 20.58 -2.54
N LEU A 142 17.11 20.61 -1.21
CA LEU A 142 17.91 19.80 -0.29
C LEU A 142 16.97 18.90 0.52
N ASP A 143 17.47 17.75 0.91
CA ASP A 143 16.81 16.83 1.81
C ASP A 143 17.72 16.51 2.99
N PHE A 144 17.15 16.32 4.17
CA PHE A 144 17.89 15.95 5.38
C PHE A 144 17.21 14.75 6.01
N ASP A 145 17.86 13.61 5.90
CA ASP A 145 17.40 12.34 6.41
C ASP A 145 18.03 12.10 7.79
N VAL A 146 17.19 12.19 8.82
CA VAL A 146 17.65 12.12 10.23
C VAL A 146 17.03 10.91 10.89
N GLU A 147 17.88 9.97 11.28
CA GLU A 147 17.47 8.67 11.76
C GLU A 147 18.03 8.34 13.16
N GLY A 148 17.47 7.31 13.75
CA GLY A 148 17.97 6.75 15.01
C GLY A 148 18.04 7.77 16.15
N ALA A 149 19.13 7.77 16.87
CA ALA A 149 19.35 8.65 18.02
C ALA A 149 19.50 10.14 17.64
N ALA A 150 19.89 10.44 16.41
CA ALA A 150 20.08 11.79 15.91
C ALA A 150 18.78 12.61 15.93
N VAL A 151 17.62 11.98 15.77
CA VAL A 151 16.29 12.65 15.82
C VAL A 151 16.06 13.37 17.15
N ALA A 152 16.66 12.88 18.25
CA ALA A 152 16.52 13.46 19.59
C ALA A 152 17.48 14.66 19.86
N ASP A 153 18.47 14.92 18.99
CA ASP A 153 19.40 16.05 19.16
C ASP A 153 18.75 17.38 18.81
N THR A 154 18.14 18.01 19.81
CA THR A 154 17.46 19.30 19.64
C THR A 154 18.42 20.45 19.33
N ALA A 155 19.71 20.36 19.72
CA ALA A 155 20.70 21.38 19.42
C ALA A 155 21.14 21.31 17.95
N ALA A 156 21.33 20.11 17.41
CA ALA A 156 21.58 19.92 15.99
C ALA A 156 20.39 20.35 15.15
N ALA A 157 19.17 19.96 15.54
CA ALA A 157 17.94 20.40 14.87
C ALA A 157 17.81 21.94 14.84
N ALA A 158 18.17 22.61 15.91
CA ALA A 158 18.15 24.09 15.96
C ALA A 158 19.18 24.70 14.98
N ARG A 159 20.41 24.15 14.92
CA ARG A 159 21.44 24.57 13.95
C ARG A 159 21.00 24.33 12.51
N GLN A 160 20.39 23.19 12.23
CA GLN A 160 19.85 22.84 10.91
C GLN A 160 18.80 23.85 10.47
N MET A 161 17.84 24.18 11.35
CA MET A 161 16.78 25.15 11.01
C MET A 161 17.33 26.57 10.86
N GLN A 162 18.35 26.95 11.62
CA GLN A 162 19.04 28.23 11.42
C GLN A 162 19.74 28.26 10.06
N ALA A 163 20.47 27.20 9.67
CA ALA A 163 21.10 27.11 8.38
C ALA A 163 20.09 27.24 7.22
N MET A 164 18.95 26.56 7.33
CA MET A 164 17.90 26.67 6.30
C MET A 164 17.30 28.08 6.22
N LYS A 165 17.15 28.77 7.34
CA LYS A 165 16.72 30.16 7.37
C LYS A 165 17.71 31.08 6.65
N ASP A 166 19.00 30.95 6.94
CA ASP A 166 20.07 31.78 6.40
C ASP A 166 20.26 31.51 4.89
N LEU A 167 20.21 30.25 4.50
CA LEU A 167 20.32 29.85 3.09
C LEU A 167 19.11 30.28 2.26
N LYS A 168 17.89 30.21 2.80
CA LYS A 168 16.70 30.72 2.10
C LYS A 168 16.75 32.24 1.89
N ALA A 169 17.40 32.99 2.77
CA ALA A 169 17.60 34.43 2.59
C ALA A 169 18.55 34.74 1.40
N SER A 170 19.56 33.89 1.18
CA SER A 170 20.52 34.01 0.07
C SER A 170 20.04 33.31 -1.21
N ASN A 171 19.19 32.31 -1.10
CA ASN A 171 18.67 31.48 -2.20
C ASN A 171 17.14 31.47 -2.14
N PRO A 172 16.42 32.48 -2.67
CA PRO A 172 14.96 32.61 -2.49
C PRO A 172 14.14 31.44 -3.04
N ASN A 173 14.69 30.68 -3.98
CA ASN A 173 14.03 29.51 -4.56
C ASN A 173 14.37 28.19 -3.83
N LEU A 174 15.23 28.26 -2.81
CA LEU A 174 15.62 27.07 -2.05
C LEU A 174 14.43 26.51 -1.28
N ARG A 175 14.20 25.22 -1.44
CA ARG A 175 13.28 24.43 -0.64
C ARG A 175 14.05 23.31 0.03
N PHE A 176 13.53 22.83 1.14
CA PHE A 176 14.13 21.69 1.82
C PHE A 176 13.09 20.74 2.40
N SER A 177 13.45 19.50 2.48
CA SER A 177 12.70 18.46 3.19
C SER A 177 13.45 17.97 4.42
N MET A 178 12.69 17.54 5.41
CA MET A 178 13.17 16.75 6.54
C MET A 178 12.58 15.36 6.42
N THR A 179 13.41 14.36 6.23
CA THR A 179 13.02 12.97 6.17
C THR A 179 13.20 12.35 7.54
N LEU A 180 12.10 11.79 8.07
CA LEU A 180 11.98 11.43 9.48
C LEU A 180 11.34 10.05 9.65
N PRO A 181 11.80 9.25 10.62
CA PRO A 181 11.16 7.99 10.97
C PRO A 181 9.77 8.23 11.56
N VAL A 182 8.86 7.33 11.22
CA VAL A 182 7.45 7.42 11.60
C VAL A 182 6.91 6.04 12.00
N LEU A 183 5.89 6.03 12.85
CA LEU A 183 5.02 4.88 13.06
C LEU A 183 3.70 5.09 12.33
N ALA A 184 2.87 4.06 12.21
CA ALA A 184 1.51 4.23 11.67
C ALA A 184 0.68 5.27 12.47
N SER A 185 1.07 5.56 13.73
CA SER A 185 0.48 6.59 14.58
C SER A 185 1.09 8.00 14.41
N GLY A 186 1.99 8.18 13.46
CA GLY A 186 2.67 9.46 13.17
C GLY A 186 4.09 9.54 13.70
N LEU A 187 4.65 10.75 13.67
CA LEU A 187 6.00 11.03 14.16
C LEU A 187 6.15 10.71 15.65
N THR A 188 7.35 10.33 16.04
CA THR A 188 7.73 10.29 17.47
C THR A 188 7.73 11.70 18.06
N ASN A 189 7.79 11.79 19.40
CA ASN A 189 7.92 13.10 20.06
C ASN A 189 9.15 13.88 19.60
N ASP A 190 10.25 13.19 19.29
CA ASP A 190 11.49 13.81 18.84
C ASP A 190 11.33 14.32 17.40
N GLY A 191 10.65 13.59 16.51
CA GLY A 191 10.27 14.10 15.19
C GLY A 191 9.40 15.35 15.27
N VAL A 192 8.43 15.40 16.20
CA VAL A 192 7.63 16.61 16.44
C VAL A 192 8.50 17.77 16.99
N ASN A 193 9.54 17.50 17.76
CA ASN A 193 10.46 18.52 18.24
C ASN A 193 11.27 19.17 17.10
N ILE A 194 11.59 18.44 16.03
CA ILE A 194 12.18 19.02 14.81
C ILE A 194 11.23 20.03 14.16
N LEU A 195 9.93 19.72 14.09
CA LEU A 195 8.92 20.68 13.59
C LEU A 195 8.85 21.95 14.47
N LYS A 196 8.93 21.79 15.80
CA LYS A 196 8.96 22.91 16.74
C LYS A 196 10.23 23.74 16.60
N ALA A 197 11.40 23.11 16.32
CA ALA A 197 12.64 23.82 16.05
C ALA A 197 12.51 24.71 14.81
N ALA A 198 11.90 24.21 13.72
CA ALA A 198 11.61 25.01 12.53
C ALA A 198 10.70 26.22 12.87
N LYS A 199 9.63 25.99 13.61
CA LYS A 199 8.72 27.06 14.06
C LYS A 199 9.44 28.11 14.89
N THR A 200 10.32 27.68 15.80
CA THR A 200 11.12 28.56 16.66
C THR A 200 12.12 29.38 15.86
N ALA A 201 12.78 28.81 14.87
CA ALA A 201 13.68 29.51 13.97
C ALA A 201 12.97 30.49 13.03
N GLY A 202 11.64 30.33 12.87
CA GLY A 202 10.84 31.13 11.93
C GLY A 202 11.06 30.70 10.48
N VAL A 203 11.35 29.43 10.25
CA VAL A 203 11.45 28.80 8.93
C VAL A 203 10.40 27.70 8.81
N LYS A 204 9.79 27.57 7.64
CA LYS A 204 8.87 26.46 7.36
C LYS A 204 9.59 25.35 6.59
N ILE A 205 9.44 24.13 7.04
CA ILE A 205 9.89 22.96 6.28
C ILE A 205 8.98 22.83 5.06
N ASP A 206 9.53 22.80 3.86
CA ASP A 206 8.73 22.74 2.63
C ASP A 206 8.06 21.37 2.47
N VAL A 207 8.77 20.30 2.80
CA VAL A 207 8.23 18.93 2.81
C VAL A 207 8.71 18.18 4.06
N VAL A 208 7.79 17.77 4.90
CA VAL A 208 8.03 16.78 5.96
C VAL A 208 7.84 15.42 5.31
N ASN A 209 8.94 14.77 5.00
CA ASN A 209 8.96 13.47 4.32
C ASN A 209 9.01 12.35 5.36
N ILE A 210 8.07 11.42 5.32
CA ILE A 210 7.96 10.38 6.34
C ILE A 210 8.40 9.02 5.79
N MET A 211 9.26 8.34 6.54
CA MET A 211 9.74 6.99 6.22
C MET A 211 8.69 5.97 6.67
N THR A 212 7.78 5.60 5.76
CA THR A 212 6.70 4.65 6.03
C THR A 212 7.16 3.21 5.83
N MET A 213 8.13 2.79 6.64
CA MET A 213 8.85 1.52 6.58
C MET A 213 9.24 1.06 7.97
N ASP A 214 9.61 -0.20 8.12
CA ASP A 214 10.23 -0.79 9.32
C ASP A 214 9.49 -0.45 10.63
N TYR A 215 8.17 -0.63 10.63
CA TYR A 215 7.34 -0.31 11.80
C TYR A 215 7.56 -1.25 12.99
N TYR A 216 8.31 -2.35 12.80
CA TYR A 216 8.58 -3.38 13.82
C TYR A 216 7.31 -3.98 14.44
N SER A 217 6.20 -3.96 13.70
CA SER A 217 4.89 -4.48 14.14
C SER A 217 4.61 -5.90 13.65
N GLY A 218 5.58 -6.52 12.99
CA GLY A 218 5.54 -7.90 12.52
C GLY A 218 5.19 -8.06 11.04
N THR A 219 5.41 -9.26 10.52
CA THR A 219 5.28 -9.58 9.09
C THR A 219 3.86 -9.51 8.53
N GLY A 220 2.85 -9.38 9.37
CA GLY A 220 1.43 -9.25 8.97
C GLY A 220 0.93 -7.81 8.84
N THR A 221 1.80 -6.81 8.94
CA THR A 221 1.41 -5.40 8.80
C THR A 221 1.06 -5.11 7.34
N GLU A 222 -0.11 -4.54 7.12
CA GLU A 222 -0.52 -4.01 5.81
C GLU A 222 0.15 -2.65 5.62
N MET A 223 1.12 -2.57 4.70
CA MET A 223 2.03 -1.44 4.59
C MET A 223 1.41 -0.23 3.89
N GLY A 224 0.52 -0.44 2.94
CA GLY A 224 -0.16 0.64 2.23
C GLY A 224 -1.06 1.46 3.16
N GLN A 225 -1.92 0.80 3.93
CA GLN A 225 -2.79 1.47 4.91
C GLN A 225 -1.98 2.01 6.09
N GLY A 226 -0.90 1.32 6.49
CA GLY A 226 0.04 1.82 7.48
C GLY A 226 0.66 3.16 7.06
N SER A 227 1.06 3.28 5.78
CA SER A 227 1.59 4.52 5.20
C SER A 227 0.53 5.64 5.18
N VAL A 228 -0.71 5.32 4.82
CA VAL A 228 -1.83 6.27 4.84
C VAL A 228 -2.13 6.75 6.26
N ALA A 229 -2.19 5.85 7.23
CA ALA A 229 -2.41 6.19 8.63
C ALA A 229 -1.29 7.09 9.19
N ALA A 230 -0.02 6.76 8.89
CA ALA A 230 1.14 7.56 9.25
C ALA A 230 1.07 8.99 8.66
N ALA A 231 0.67 9.10 7.38
CA ALA A 231 0.52 10.39 6.70
C ALA A 231 -0.57 11.26 7.34
N GLN A 232 -1.73 10.69 7.66
CA GLN A 232 -2.83 11.40 8.32
C GLN A 232 -2.45 11.86 9.73
N ALA A 233 -1.84 10.97 10.52
CA ALA A 233 -1.41 11.28 11.88
C ALA A 233 -0.29 12.34 11.89
N THR A 234 0.67 12.24 10.97
CA THR A 234 1.76 13.22 10.84
C THR A 234 1.22 14.60 10.45
N LEU A 235 0.28 14.69 9.50
CA LEU A 235 -0.31 15.99 9.16
C LEU A 235 -1.01 16.63 10.36
N ALA A 236 -1.73 15.86 11.16
CA ALA A 236 -2.36 16.39 12.38
C ALA A 236 -1.31 16.92 13.38
N GLN A 237 -0.17 16.22 13.52
CA GLN A 237 0.95 16.68 14.35
C GLN A 237 1.61 17.94 13.77
N MET A 238 1.85 18.00 12.46
CA MET A 238 2.36 19.21 11.78
C MET A 238 1.45 20.40 12.03
N GLN A 239 0.14 20.23 11.87
CA GLN A 239 -0.86 21.29 12.09
C GLN A 239 -0.97 21.71 13.57
N SER A 240 -0.69 20.83 14.52
CA SER A 240 -0.62 21.19 15.94
C SER A 240 0.56 22.13 16.25
N VAL A 241 1.64 22.07 15.46
CA VAL A 241 2.79 22.96 15.57
C VAL A 241 2.57 24.23 14.75
N ASP A 242 2.10 24.11 13.54
CA ASP A 242 1.79 25.22 12.64
C ASP A 242 0.58 24.88 11.74
N SER A 243 -0.55 25.52 11.99
CA SER A 243 -1.80 25.28 11.26
C SER A 243 -1.75 25.55 9.75
N SER A 244 -0.67 26.18 9.25
CA SER A 244 -0.47 26.44 7.83
C SER A 244 0.02 25.24 7.04
N TYR A 245 0.37 24.13 7.70
CA TYR A 245 0.73 22.89 7.03
C TYR A 245 -0.49 22.22 6.40
N THR A 246 -0.29 21.67 5.22
CA THR A 246 -1.27 20.88 4.46
C THR A 246 -0.61 19.62 3.91
N TYR A 247 -1.36 18.74 3.27
CA TYR A 247 -0.77 17.60 2.55
C TYR A 247 0.26 18.02 1.50
N ALA A 248 0.17 19.22 0.93
CA ALA A 248 1.20 19.73 0.02
C ALA A 248 2.58 19.93 0.68
N ASN A 249 2.65 19.88 2.01
CA ASN A 249 3.89 19.92 2.79
C ASN A 249 4.30 18.54 3.34
N LEU A 250 3.62 17.48 2.95
CA LEU A 250 3.91 16.11 3.37
C LEU A 250 4.55 15.34 2.23
N GLY A 251 5.53 14.52 2.53
CA GLY A 251 6.08 13.49 1.63
C GLY A 251 5.87 12.11 2.23
N ILE A 252 5.73 11.08 1.39
CA ILE A 252 5.58 9.69 1.81
C ILE A 252 6.66 8.85 1.12
N THR A 253 7.45 8.13 1.91
CA THR A 253 8.60 7.34 1.45
C THR A 253 8.56 5.94 2.05
N PRO A 254 7.93 4.96 1.41
CA PRO A 254 8.03 3.57 1.79
C PRO A 254 9.37 2.94 1.35
N MET A 255 9.75 1.84 1.99
CA MET A 255 10.75 0.91 1.50
C MET A 255 10.07 -0.15 0.63
N ILE A 256 10.37 -0.16 -0.66
CA ILE A 256 9.70 -1.04 -1.64
C ILE A 256 10.15 -2.50 -1.51
N GLY A 257 9.22 -3.43 -1.66
CA GLY A 257 9.48 -4.85 -1.48
C GLY A 257 9.64 -5.21 -0.01
N LYS A 258 10.55 -6.15 0.28
CA LYS A 258 10.79 -6.60 1.63
C LYS A 258 11.54 -5.55 2.45
N ASN A 259 11.04 -5.24 3.64
CA ASN A 259 11.63 -4.31 4.60
C ASN A 259 12.59 -5.02 5.56
N ASP A 260 13.40 -4.27 6.31
CA ASP A 260 14.38 -4.83 7.25
C ASP A 260 13.71 -5.53 8.43
N ASP A 261 12.54 -5.09 8.85
CA ASP A 261 11.72 -5.74 9.90
C ASP A 261 11.00 -7.01 9.42
N GLY A 262 11.13 -7.37 8.14
CA GLY A 262 10.52 -8.53 7.51
C GLY A 262 9.11 -8.29 6.96
N SER A 263 8.51 -7.12 7.14
CA SER A 263 7.30 -6.71 6.46
C SER A 263 7.54 -6.54 4.95
N THR A 264 6.49 -6.39 4.16
CA THR A 264 6.62 -6.29 2.71
C THR A 264 5.71 -5.20 2.16
N PHE A 265 6.30 -4.23 1.48
CA PHE A 265 5.56 -3.22 0.72
C PHE A 265 5.41 -3.69 -0.73
N THR A 266 4.19 -3.95 -1.15
CA THR A 266 3.84 -4.51 -2.46
C THR A 266 3.48 -3.44 -3.47
N LEU A 267 3.31 -3.82 -4.75
CA LEU A 267 2.76 -2.92 -5.77
C LEU A 267 1.30 -2.49 -5.49
N ALA A 268 0.53 -3.32 -4.77
CA ALA A 268 -0.81 -2.94 -4.33
C ALA A 268 -0.77 -1.87 -3.24
N ASP A 269 0.24 -1.93 -2.34
CA ASP A 269 0.50 -0.89 -1.35
C ASP A 269 0.91 0.43 -2.02
N ALA A 270 1.76 0.35 -3.07
CA ALA A 270 2.16 1.51 -3.86
C ALA A 270 0.94 2.20 -4.48
N GLN A 271 0.00 1.44 -5.03
CA GLN A 271 -1.24 1.97 -5.58
C GLN A 271 -2.15 2.60 -4.51
N THR A 272 -2.20 2.01 -3.30
CA THR A 272 -2.92 2.57 -2.16
C THR A 272 -2.35 3.94 -1.76
N VAL A 273 -1.02 4.03 -1.66
CA VAL A 273 -0.32 5.27 -1.30
C VAL A 273 -0.45 6.33 -2.39
N GLU A 274 -0.29 5.96 -3.67
CA GLU A 274 -0.47 6.87 -4.81
C GLU A 274 -1.89 7.43 -4.86
N SER A 275 -2.90 6.58 -4.75
CA SER A 275 -4.30 7.00 -4.75
C SER A 275 -4.63 7.94 -3.59
N PHE A 276 -4.12 7.68 -2.39
CA PHE A 276 -4.24 8.60 -1.26
C PHE A 276 -3.55 9.93 -1.55
N ALA A 277 -2.35 9.91 -2.10
CA ALA A 277 -1.59 11.10 -2.44
C ALA A 277 -2.32 11.94 -3.49
N ALA A 278 -2.85 11.33 -4.54
CA ALA A 278 -3.63 11.99 -5.58
C ALA A 278 -4.92 12.62 -5.03
N GLN A 279 -5.62 11.92 -4.14
CA GLN A 279 -6.83 12.43 -3.50
C GLN A 279 -6.59 13.66 -2.62
N HIS A 280 -5.46 13.69 -1.91
CA HIS A 280 -5.19 14.71 -0.90
C HIS A 280 -4.18 15.78 -1.32
N GLY A 281 -3.49 15.60 -2.45
CA GLY A 281 -2.45 16.51 -2.92
C GLY A 281 -1.20 16.49 -2.04
N VAL A 282 -0.69 15.30 -1.77
CA VAL A 282 0.56 15.11 -1.05
C VAL A 282 1.71 15.77 -1.81
N GLY A 283 2.58 16.48 -1.13
CA GLY A 283 3.64 17.27 -1.79
C GLY A 283 4.70 16.45 -2.48
N ARG A 284 4.95 15.23 -2.02
CA ARG A 284 5.96 14.33 -2.60
C ARG A 284 5.62 12.87 -2.37
N LEU A 285 5.80 12.06 -3.41
CA LEU A 285 5.98 10.63 -3.30
C LEU A 285 7.44 10.27 -3.58
N ALA A 286 8.01 9.45 -2.73
CA ALA A 286 9.33 8.86 -2.92
C ALA A 286 9.30 7.41 -2.47
N PHE A 287 10.39 6.70 -2.57
CA PHE A 287 10.60 5.37 -2.01
C PHE A 287 12.09 5.07 -1.87
N TRP A 288 12.44 4.21 -0.95
CA TRP A 288 13.75 3.61 -0.81
C TRP A 288 13.76 2.28 -1.56
N SER A 289 14.46 2.09 -2.67
CA SER A 289 15.18 3.02 -3.51
C SER A 289 15.09 2.55 -4.97
N VAL A 290 15.44 3.39 -5.94
CA VAL A 290 15.49 3.02 -7.36
C VAL A 290 16.47 1.86 -7.58
N ASN A 291 17.61 1.84 -6.88
CA ASN A 291 18.61 0.78 -6.94
C ASN A 291 18.02 -0.62 -6.69
N ARG A 292 17.00 -0.71 -5.84
CA ARG A 292 16.36 -1.98 -5.50
C ARG A 292 15.05 -2.23 -6.25
N ASP A 293 14.60 -1.32 -7.14
CA ASP A 293 13.35 -1.49 -7.89
C ASP A 293 13.49 -2.50 -9.04
N GLN A 294 13.89 -3.72 -8.68
CA GLN A 294 14.09 -4.86 -9.58
C GLN A 294 13.90 -6.19 -8.85
N PRO A 295 13.59 -7.28 -9.59
CA PRO A 295 13.58 -8.61 -9.03
C PRO A 295 15.01 -9.04 -8.66
N CYS A 296 15.12 -9.93 -7.67
CA CYS A 296 16.42 -10.50 -7.31
C CYS A 296 16.92 -11.46 -8.38
N GLY A 297 18.21 -11.37 -8.70
CA GLY A 297 18.91 -12.25 -9.66
C GLY A 297 20.30 -11.71 -10.01
N GLY A 298 21.22 -12.58 -10.39
CA GLY A 298 22.59 -12.18 -10.72
C GLY A 298 23.31 -11.49 -9.56
N SER A 299 23.75 -10.26 -9.76
CA SER A 299 24.38 -9.42 -8.72
C SER A 299 23.37 -8.78 -7.76
N ALA A 300 22.13 -8.60 -8.18
CA ALA A 300 21.06 -8.04 -7.35
C ALA A 300 20.47 -9.15 -6.46
N ASN A 301 21.04 -9.35 -5.26
CA ASN A 301 20.69 -10.48 -4.38
C ASN A 301 20.55 -10.12 -2.89
N SER A 302 20.55 -8.83 -2.55
CA SER A 302 20.42 -8.32 -1.18
C SER A 302 19.28 -7.31 -1.09
N LEU A 303 18.87 -6.96 0.14
CA LEU A 303 17.87 -5.91 0.37
C LEU A 303 18.27 -4.54 -0.19
N SER A 304 19.56 -4.24 -0.28
CA SER A 304 20.03 -2.98 -0.88
C SER A 304 19.95 -2.96 -2.41
N THR A 305 19.86 -4.12 -3.07
CA THR A 305 19.98 -4.24 -4.54
C THR A 305 18.75 -4.81 -5.23
N CYS A 306 17.78 -5.35 -4.50
CA CYS A 306 16.53 -5.87 -5.07
C CYS A 306 15.40 -5.89 -4.03
N THR A 307 14.15 -5.92 -4.49
CA THR A 307 12.95 -5.87 -3.61
C THR A 307 12.67 -7.19 -2.89
N GLN A 308 13.28 -8.30 -3.27
CA GLN A 308 12.98 -9.65 -2.78
C GLN A 308 11.51 -10.10 -2.95
N ILE A 309 10.80 -9.49 -3.88
CA ILE A 309 9.47 -9.90 -4.32
C ILE A 309 9.45 -10.14 -5.84
N SER A 310 8.42 -10.83 -6.32
CA SER A 310 8.24 -11.01 -7.76
C SER A 310 7.67 -9.74 -8.38
N GLN A 311 8.43 -9.11 -9.27
CA GLN A 311 8.04 -7.91 -10.01
C GLN A 311 8.83 -7.79 -11.31
N ASN A 312 8.43 -6.85 -12.17
CA ASN A 312 9.27 -6.37 -13.26
C ASN A 312 10.26 -5.32 -12.74
N SER A 313 11.36 -5.12 -13.44
CA SER A 313 12.29 -4.02 -13.13
C SER A 313 11.58 -2.68 -13.29
N LEU A 314 11.81 -1.76 -12.35
CA LEU A 314 11.22 -0.42 -12.27
C LEU A 314 9.68 -0.38 -12.13
N ALA A 315 9.08 -1.46 -11.60
CA ALA A 315 7.63 -1.54 -11.44
C ALA A 315 7.07 -0.56 -10.40
N PHE A 316 7.81 -0.25 -9.35
CA PHE A 316 7.41 0.79 -8.38
C PHE A 316 7.63 2.19 -8.95
N THR A 317 8.67 2.41 -9.74
CA THR A 317 8.87 3.64 -10.51
C THR A 317 7.66 3.89 -11.41
N ASP A 318 7.22 2.88 -12.17
CA ASP A 318 6.03 2.96 -13.05
C ASP A 318 4.75 3.23 -12.26
N ALA A 319 4.64 2.71 -11.04
CA ALA A 319 3.47 2.94 -10.19
C ALA A 319 3.39 4.38 -9.67
N PHE A 320 4.52 5.03 -9.37
CA PHE A 320 4.53 6.37 -8.80
C PHE A 320 4.68 7.51 -9.82
N VAL A 321 5.40 7.29 -10.94
CA VAL A 321 5.66 8.34 -11.97
C VAL A 321 4.39 9.04 -12.48
N PRO A 322 3.21 8.40 -12.60
CA PRO A 322 1.97 9.09 -12.99
C PRO A 322 1.51 10.19 -12.02
N TYR A 323 2.00 10.17 -10.77
CA TYR A 323 1.61 11.15 -9.76
C TYR A 323 2.15 12.55 -10.09
N THR A 324 1.29 13.55 -10.14
CA THR A 324 1.64 14.93 -10.54
C THR A 324 1.65 15.95 -9.40
N GLY A 325 1.31 15.55 -8.18
CA GLY A 325 1.30 16.46 -7.02
C GLY A 325 0.12 17.44 -6.99
N THR A 326 -0.79 17.36 -7.94
CA THR A 326 -1.96 18.21 -8.02
C THR A 326 -3.11 17.61 -7.22
N GLY A 327 -3.13 17.85 -5.94
CA GLY A 327 -4.29 17.57 -5.11
C GLY A 327 -5.37 18.63 -5.33
N GLY A 328 -6.59 18.19 -5.49
CA GLY A 328 -7.74 19.06 -5.72
C GLY A 328 -7.97 20.07 -4.60
N GLY A 329 -7.44 21.27 -4.78
CA GLY A 329 -7.99 22.48 -4.18
C GLY A 329 -9.18 22.92 -5.01
N SER A 330 -10.34 22.95 -4.40
CA SER A 330 -11.61 23.43 -4.97
C SER A 330 -11.42 24.76 -5.72
N GLY A 331 -11.56 24.76 -7.03
CA GLY A 331 -11.64 26.01 -7.80
C GLY A 331 -11.26 25.91 -9.27
N GLY A 332 -12.21 25.56 -10.14
CA GLY A 332 -12.23 26.01 -11.54
C GLY A 332 -11.76 25.04 -12.61
N GLY A 333 -12.66 24.23 -13.15
CA GLY A 333 -12.80 24.03 -14.58
C GLY A 333 -11.74 23.22 -15.32
N GLY A 334 -11.62 21.95 -15.01
CA GLY A 334 -11.14 20.91 -15.92
C GLY A 334 -11.67 19.60 -15.38
N THR A 335 -12.71 19.06 -15.99
CA THR A 335 -13.32 17.80 -15.60
C THR A 335 -12.36 16.66 -15.89
N THR A 336 -11.51 16.27 -14.92
CA THR A 336 -11.08 14.89 -14.88
C THR A 336 -12.32 14.10 -14.47
N SER A 337 -12.93 13.40 -15.43
CA SER A 337 -14.04 12.51 -15.11
C SER A 337 -13.59 11.51 -14.06
N SER A 338 -14.37 11.39 -12.99
CA SER A 338 -14.20 10.31 -12.03
C SER A 338 -14.22 8.98 -12.77
N ASP A 339 -13.47 8.00 -12.27
CA ASP A 339 -13.47 6.64 -12.78
C ASP A 339 -13.09 5.65 -11.69
N PHE A 340 -13.42 4.37 -11.89
CA PHE A 340 -13.16 3.32 -10.92
C PHE A 340 -12.78 2.01 -11.61
N SER A 341 -12.18 1.09 -10.87
CA SER A 341 -11.96 -0.29 -11.30
C SER A 341 -12.83 -1.26 -10.50
N LEU A 342 -13.04 -2.46 -11.07
CA LEU A 342 -13.80 -3.54 -10.46
C LEU A 342 -13.01 -4.85 -10.53
N ALA A 343 -12.88 -5.55 -9.41
CA ALA A 343 -12.19 -6.83 -9.34
C ALA A 343 -12.99 -7.86 -8.50
N LEU A 344 -12.74 -9.14 -8.75
CA LEU A 344 -13.38 -10.28 -8.07
C LEU A 344 -12.33 -11.25 -7.53
N SER A 345 -12.50 -11.68 -6.28
CA SER A 345 -11.64 -12.70 -5.68
C SER A 345 -12.45 -13.64 -4.77
N PRO A 346 -12.46 -14.98 -5.04
CA PRO A 346 -11.97 -15.62 -6.26
C PRO A 346 -12.83 -15.28 -7.49
N ALA A 347 -12.23 -15.23 -8.67
CA ALA A 347 -12.95 -15.01 -9.94
C ALA A 347 -13.60 -16.29 -10.52
N THR A 348 -13.45 -17.43 -9.84
CA THR A 348 -14.01 -18.71 -10.25
C THR A 348 -14.55 -19.48 -9.06
N ALA A 349 -15.64 -20.23 -9.26
CA ALA A 349 -16.14 -21.20 -8.30
C ALA A 349 -16.74 -22.44 -8.97
N SER A 350 -16.78 -23.55 -8.22
CA SER A 350 -17.50 -24.77 -8.60
C SER A 350 -18.55 -25.06 -7.53
N VAL A 351 -19.81 -25.20 -7.90
CA VAL A 351 -20.95 -25.33 -6.97
C VAL A 351 -21.85 -26.46 -7.45
N ALA A 352 -22.22 -27.36 -6.55
CA ALA A 352 -23.24 -28.36 -6.84
C ALA A 352 -24.65 -27.72 -6.95
N GLN A 353 -25.54 -28.35 -7.70
CA GLN A 353 -26.97 -27.99 -7.71
C GLN A 353 -27.53 -27.97 -6.27
N GLY A 354 -28.20 -26.89 -5.91
CA GLY A 354 -28.72 -26.65 -4.56
C GLY A 354 -27.77 -25.90 -3.61
N GLY A 355 -26.50 -25.66 -4.03
CA GLY A 355 -25.48 -24.96 -3.24
C GLY A 355 -25.31 -23.48 -3.59
N SER A 356 -24.34 -22.83 -2.94
CA SER A 356 -23.99 -21.45 -3.20
C SER A 356 -22.47 -21.24 -3.15
N ALA A 357 -21.99 -20.17 -3.77
CA ALA A 357 -20.61 -19.69 -3.67
C ALA A 357 -20.57 -18.18 -3.49
N THR A 358 -19.53 -17.71 -2.82
CA THR A 358 -19.28 -16.29 -2.60
C THR A 358 -17.97 -15.84 -3.24
N ALA A 359 -17.88 -14.57 -3.57
CA ALA A 359 -16.65 -13.90 -3.98
C ALA A 359 -16.64 -12.47 -3.45
N ALA A 360 -15.47 -12.01 -3.04
CA ALA A 360 -15.29 -10.60 -2.72
C ALA A 360 -15.28 -9.78 -4.01
N VAL A 361 -16.07 -8.72 -4.02
CA VAL A 361 -16.05 -7.67 -5.06
C VAL A 361 -15.32 -6.50 -4.47
N SER A 362 -14.25 -6.06 -5.09
CA SER A 362 -13.50 -4.87 -4.70
C SER A 362 -13.59 -3.80 -5.79
N THR A 363 -13.73 -2.55 -5.37
CA THR A 363 -13.66 -1.39 -6.26
C THR A 363 -12.51 -0.49 -5.83
N ALA A 364 -11.84 0.16 -6.79
CA ALA A 364 -10.83 1.16 -6.49
C ALA A 364 -11.07 2.41 -7.35
N VAL A 365 -10.82 3.59 -6.82
CA VAL A 365 -10.84 4.84 -7.58
C VAL A 365 -9.64 4.83 -8.52
N THR A 366 -9.85 4.97 -9.83
CA THR A 366 -8.78 5.05 -10.84
C THR A 366 -8.51 6.47 -11.30
N SER A 367 -9.51 7.36 -11.19
CA SER A 367 -9.34 8.79 -11.39
C SER A 367 -10.48 9.59 -10.74
N GLY A 368 -10.25 10.87 -10.45
CA GLY A 368 -11.23 11.78 -9.90
C GLY A 368 -11.64 11.45 -8.45
N SER A 369 -12.89 11.70 -8.11
CA SER A 369 -13.43 11.50 -6.76
C SER A 369 -14.11 10.14 -6.62
N ALA A 370 -14.13 9.59 -5.40
CA ALA A 370 -14.88 8.39 -5.11
C ALA A 370 -16.38 8.56 -5.43
N GLU A 371 -16.97 7.57 -6.09
CA GLU A 371 -18.34 7.58 -6.57
C GLU A 371 -19.14 6.42 -5.96
N SER A 372 -20.47 6.56 -5.96
CA SER A 372 -21.36 5.45 -5.64
C SER A 372 -21.42 4.49 -6.82
N VAL A 373 -20.97 3.25 -6.63
CA VAL A 373 -20.94 2.18 -7.64
C VAL A 373 -22.06 1.19 -7.32
N GLY A 374 -23.08 1.16 -8.17
CA GLY A 374 -24.13 0.14 -8.13
C GLY A 374 -23.65 -1.15 -8.78
N LEU A 375 -23.85 -2.30 -8.12
CA LEU A 375 -23.39 -3.62 -8.58
C LEU A 375 -24.56 -4.41 -9.18
N SER A 376 -24.31 -5.03 -10.32
CA SER A 376 -25.26 -5.91 -11.01
C SER A 376 -24.54 -7.09 -11.67
N ALA A 377 -25.29 -8.13 -12.02
CA ALA A 377 -24.75 -9.28 -12.74
C ALA A 377 -25.65 -9.68 -13.91
N SER A 378 -25.02 -10.21 -14.96
CA SER A 378 -25.69 -10.76 -16.13
C SER A 378 -25.02 -12.05 -16.58
N GLY A 379 -25.70 -12.85 -17.42
CA GLY A 379 -25.15 -14.12 -17.92
C GLY A 379 -25.32 -15.30 -16.97
N ALA A 380 -26.00 -15.15 -15.84
CA ALA A 380 -26.37 -16.27 -14.99
C ALA A 380 -27.38 -17.17 -15.72
N PRO A 381 -27.21 -18.50 -15.71
CA PRO A 381 -28.15 -19.42 -16.37
C PRO A 381 -29.48 -19.53 -15.58
N SER A 382 -30.49 -20.10 -16.21
CA SER A 382 -31.75 -20.40 -15.54
C SER A 382 -31.51 -21.26 -14.28
N GLY A 383 -32.11 -20.89 -13.15
CA GLY A 383 -31.93 -21.55 -11.87
C GLY A 383 -30.70 -21.08 -11.08
N VAL A 384 -29.93 -20.11 -11.56
CA VAL A 384 -28.85 -19.45 -10.78
C VAL A 384 -29.24 -18.01 -10.53
N SER A 385 -29.15 -17.58 -9.27
CA SER A 385 -29.31 -16.17 -8.87
C SER A 385 -28.01 -15.61 -8.35
N VAL A 386 -27.75 -14.34 -8.62
CA VAL A 386 -26.57 -13.62 -8.13
C VAL A 386 -27.05 -12.38 -7.37
N SER A 387 -26.51 -12.18 -6.18
CA SER A 387 -26.80 -11.03 -5.34
C SER A 387 -25.52 -10.40 -4.80
N PHE A 388 -25.60 -9.14 -4.37
CA PHE A 388 -24.50 -8.38 -3.80
C PHE A 388 -24.89 -7.81 -2.44
N SER A 389 -24.01 -7.91 -1.47
CA SER A 389 -24.22 -7.33 -0.15
C SER A 389 -22.99 -6.56 0.32
N PRO A 390 -23.06 -5.20 0.36
CA PRO A 390 -24.14 -4.33 -0.12
C PRO A 390 -24.26 -4.29 -1.65
N ALA A 391 -25.45 -3.95 -2.20
CA ALA A 391 -25.68 -3.83 -3.63
C ALA A 391 -25.08 -2.55 -4.27
N SER A 392 -24.63 -1.62 -3.43
CA SER A 392 -23.92 -0.41 -3.86
C SER A 392 -22.83 -0.12 -2.85
N VAL A 393 -21.65 0.30 -3.36
CA VAL A 393 -20.48 0.67 -2.56
C VAL A 393 -19.93 2.01 -3.03
N THR A 394 -19.27 2.74 -2.15
CA THR A 394 -18.41 3.85 -2.61
C THR A 394 -17.15 3.25 -3.21
N SER A 395 -16.70 3.73 -4.38
CA SER A 395 -15.47 3.24 -5.02
C SER A 395 -14.28 3.38 -4.07
N GLY A 396 -13.47 2.31 -3.96
CA GLY A 396 -12.53 2.07 -2.87
C GLY A 396 -13.07 1.13 -1.79
N GLY A 397 -14.37 0.84 -1.80
CA GLY A 397 -15.02 -0.13 -0.92
C GLY A 397 -15.26 -1.48 -1.58
N GLY A 398 -15.79 -2.42 -0.80
CA GLY A 398 -16.06 -3.79 -1.24
C GLY A 398 -17.47 -4.27 -0.97
N SER A 399 -17.87 -5.32 -1.66
CA SER A 399 -19.13 -6.05 -1.50
C SER A 399 -18.88 -7.55 -1.57
N THR A 400 -19.83 -8.33 -1.11
CA THR A 400 -19.83 -9.78 -1.30
C THR A 400 -20.81 -10.16 -2.39
N LEU A 401 -20.32 -10.80 -3.46
CA LEU A 401 -21.13 -11.51 -4.45
C LEU A 401 -21.52 -12.86 -3.85
N THR A 402 -22.82 -13.22 -3.94
CA THR A 402 -23.31 -14.57 -3.64
C THR A 402 -24.00 -15.12 -4.89
N ALA A 403 -23.50 -16.23 -5.41
CA ALA A 403 -24.12 -17.01 -6.50
C ALA A 403 -24.82 -18.22 -5.89
N SER A 404 -26.16 -18.23 -5.91
CA SER A 404 -27.00 -19.33 -5.43
C SER A 404 -27.46 -20.20 -6.60
N VAL A 405 -27.18 -21.48 -6.54
CA VAL A 405 -27.48 -22.46 -7.59
C VAL A 405 -28.70 -23.30 -7.18
N GLY A 406 -29.82 -23.13 -7.90
CA GLY A 406 -31.01 -23.94 -7.65
C GLY A 406 -30.80 -25.41 -7.97
N SER A 407 -31.60 -26.28 -7.36
CA SER A 407 -31.53 -27.75 -7.57
C SER A 407 -31.85 -28.19 -9.01
N SER A 408 -32.48 -27.32 -9.80
CA SER A 408 -32.80 -27.57 -11.22
C SER A 408 -31.88 -26.83 -12.20
N ALA A 409 -30.86 -26.10 -11.72
CA ALA A 409 -29.93 -25.43 -12.60
C ALA A 409 -29.14 -26.43 -13.46
N ALA A 410 -28.98 -26.18 -14.75
CA ALA A 410 -28.25 -27.12 -15.61
C ALA A 410 -26.77 -27.18 -15.22
N ALA A 411 -26.20 -28.39 -15.18
CA ALA A 411 -24.76 -28.56 -14.98
C ALA A 411 -23.99 -28.01 -16.19
N GLY A 412 -22.89 -27.31 -15.94
CA GLY A 412 -22.09 -26.66 -16.97
C GLY A 412 -21.24 -25.54 -16.40
N THR A 413 -20.37 -24.98 -17.24
CA THR A 413 -19.56 -23.81 -16.85
C THR A 413 -20.15 -22.56 -17.51
N TYR A 414 -20.42 -21.55 -16.68
CA TYR A 414 -21.08 -20.32 -17.07
C TYR A 414 -20.18 -19.12 -16.79
N THR A 415 -20.22 -18.16 -17.69
CA THR A 415 -19.55 -16.88 -17.52
C THR A 415 -20.56 -15.85 -17.08
N ILE A 416 -20.43 -15.37 -15.85
CA ILE A 416 -21.26 -14.32 -15.28
C ILE A 416 -20.47 -13.01 -15.36
N THR A 417 -21.04 -12.01 -16.00
CA THR A 417 -20.46 -10.66 -16.06
C THR A 417 -21.00 -9.85 -14.89
N VAL A 418 -20.11 -9.45 -13.99
CA VAL A 418 -20.41 -8.50 -12.92
C VAL A 418 -20.11 -7.10 -13.44
N THR A 419 -21.07 -6.20 -13.30
CA THR A 419 -20.98 -4.80 -13.75
C THR A 419 -21.12 -3.88 -12.56
N GLY A 420 -20.14 -3.01 -12.39
CA GLY A 420 -20.21 -1.84 -11.53
C GLY A 420 -20.61 -0.63 -12.39
N THR A 421 -21.59 0.14 -11.96
CA THR A 421 -22.07 1.34 -12.66
C THR A 421 -22.03 2.53 -11.72
N ALA A 422 -21.37 3.61 -12.16
CA ALA A 422 -21.29 4.89 -11.49
C ALA A 422 -21.64 6.03 -12.44
N ALA A 423 -21.58 7.27 -11.96
CA ALA A 423 -21.82 8.45 -12.80
C ALA A 423 -20.75 8.62 -13.89
N SER A 424 -19.53 8.16 -13.64
CA SER A 424 -18.39 8.17 -14.58
C SER A 424 -18.55 7.16 -15.73
N GLY A 425 -19.27 6.06 -15.51
CA GLY A 425 -19.42 4.99 -16.49
C GLY A 425 -19.62 3.63 -15.83
N SER A 426 -19.32 2.57 -16.59
CA SER A 426 -19.48 1.19 -16.12
C SER A 426 -18.21 0.38 -16.40
N HIS A 427 -17.79 -0.41 -15.41
CA HIS A 427 -16.72 -1.39 -15.51
C HIS A 427 -17.24 -2.78 -15.26
N THR A 428 -16.60 -3.79 -15.86
CA THR A 428 -17.02 -5.18 -15.77
C THR A 428 -15.88 -6.07 -15.29
N ALA A 429 -16.26 -7.12 -14.55
CA ALA A 429 -15.38 -8.23 -14.20
C ALA A 429 -16.08 -9.56 -14.46
N THR A 430 -15.31 -10.59 -14.77
CA THR A 430 -15.85 -11.90 -15.14
C THR A 430 -15.77 -12.85 -13.95
N TYR A 431 -16.90 -13.48 -13.61
CA TYR A 431 -16.99 -14.56 -12.64
C TYR A 431 -17.34 -15.87 -13.35
N LYS A 432 -16.46 -16.87 -13.27
CA LYS A 432 -16.66 -18.16 -13.92
C LYS A 432 -17.25 -19.16 -12.93
N LEU A 433 -18.53 -19.49 -13.09
CA LEU A 433 -19.26 -20.45 -12.25
C LEU A 433 -19.38 -21.80 -12.93
N THR A 434 -18.87 -22.86 -12.33
CA THR A 434 -19.11 -24.22 -12.74
C THR A 434 -20.20 -24.83 -11.87
N VAL A 435 -21.36 -25.12 -12.46
CA VAL A 435 -22.44 -25.86 -11.81
C VAL A 435 -22.22 -27.34 -12.04
N THR A 436 -22.09 -28.10 -10.96
CA THR A 436 -22.03 -29.57 -11.01
C THR A 436 -23.39 -30.17 -10.70
N ALA A 437 -23.68 -31.33 -11.26
CA ALA A 437 -24.93 -32.02 -10.99
C ALA A 437 -25.05 -32.33 -9.48
N ALA A 438 -26.26 -32.20 -8.92
CA ALA A 438 -26.53 -32.72 -7.58
C ALA A 438 -26.26 -34.20 -7.57
N SER A 439 -25.52 -34.71 -6.57
CA SER A 439 -25.41 -36.15 -6.36
C SER A 439 -26.78 -36.72 -6.04
N SER A 440 -27.48 -37.28 -7.06
CA SER A 440 -28.69 -38.05 -6.85
C SER A 440 -28.33 -39.31 -6.08
N GLY A 441 -28.77 -39.38 -4.82
CA GLY A 441 -28.68 -40.63 -4.05
C GLY A 441 -29.48 -41.72 -4.72
N GLY A 442 -28.82 -42.63 -5.44
CA GLY A 442 -29.39 -43.78 -6.11
C GLY A 442 -28.32 -44.72 -6.60
N GLY A 443 -28.02 -45.74 -5.85
CA GLY A 443 -27.40 -47.02 -6.07
C GLY A 443 -26.39 -47.24 -7.18
N GLY A 444 -25.16 -47.52 -6.77
CA GLY A 444 -24.28 -48.46 -7.47
C GLY A 444 -23.24 -47.87 -8.42
N GLY A 445 -21.99 -47.71 -7.95
CA GLY A 445 -20.83 -47.71 -8.85
C GLY A 445 -19.71 -46.77 -8.48
N THR A 446 -18.72 -47.27 -7.75
CA THR A 446 -17.30 -46.89 -7.71
C THR A 446 -16.91 -45.43 -7.51
N GLY A 447 -16.59 -45.04 -6.25
CA GLY A 447 -15.38 -44.32 -5.95
C GLY A 447 -15.42 -42.81 -5.89
N GLY A 448 -15.79 -42.30 -4.73
CA GLY A 448 -15.54 -40.90 -4.35
C GLY A 448 -16.35 -40.55 -3.11
N GLY A 449 -15.88 -40.95 -1.93
CA GLY A 449 -16.54 -40.58 -0.67
C GLY A 449 -16.44 -39.06 -0.47
N SER A 450 -17.53 -38.42 -0.09
CA SER A 450 -17.56 -37.02 0.36
C SER A 450 -17.82 -36.96 1.85
N LEU A 451 -17.32 -35.95 2.53
CA LEU A 451 -17.70 -35.64 3.90
C LEU A 451 -19.19 -35.24 3.95
N SER A 452 -19.90 -35.86 4.88
CA SER A 452 -21.30 -35.51 5.13
C SER A 452 -21.39 -34.53 6.29
N ASN A 453 -22.38 -33.62 6.24
CA ASN A 453 -22.58 -32.59 7.27
C ASN A 453 -21.29 -31.80 7.57
N ALA A 454 -20.60 -31.40 6.52
CA ALA A 454 -19.27 -30.81 6.55
C ALA A 454 -19.23 -29.37 7.10
N GLY A 455 -20.36 -28.65 7.07
CA GLY A 455 -20.58 -27.34 7.69
C GLY A 455 -21.54 -27.37 8.88
N PHE A 456 -21.87 -28.57 9.38
CA PHE A 456 -22.73 -28.80 10.57
C PHE A 456 -24.14 -28.19 10.51
N GLU A 457 -24.58 -27.72 9.34
CA GLU A 457 -25.85 -26.99 9.12
C GLU A 457 -27.12 -27.80 9.42
N THR A 458 -27.01 -29.11 9.63
CA THR A 458 -28.11 -29.93 10.12
C THR A 458 -28.45 -29.67 11.61
N GLY A 459 -27.64 -28.91 12.34
CA GLY A 459 -27.72 -28.71 13.78
C GLY A 459 -27.41 -29.98 14.60
N SER A 460 -26.86 -31.01 13.99
CA SER A 460 -26.52 -32.31 14.57
C SER A 460 -25.06 -32.67 14.27
N LEU A 461 -24.43 -33.46 15.16
CA LEU A 461 -23.10 -33.99 14.92
C LEU A 461 -23.07 -35.08 13.83
N SER A 462 -24.14 -35.89 13.72
CA SER A 462 -24.15 -37.04 12.79
C SER A 462 -23.85 -36.65 11.35
N PRO A 463 -22.95 -37.34 10.67
CA PRO A 463 -22.29 -38.62 11.05
C PRO A 463 -20.92 -38.47 11.73
N TRP A 464 -20.56 -37.26 12.19
CA TRP A 464 -19.33 -37.08 12.96
C TRP A 464 -19.44 -37.75 14.34
N THR A 465 -18.35 -38.30 14.79
CA THR A 465 -18.23 -39.00 16.08
C THR A 465 -17.28 -38.20 16.97
N CYS A 466 -17.71 -37.84 18.18
CA CYS A 466 -16.92 -37.03 19.12
C CYS A 466 -16.81 -37.77 20.48
N PRO A 467 -15.93 -38.77 20.64
CA PRO A 467 -15.84 -39.58 21.85
C PRO A 467 -15.50 -38.82 23.12
N SER A 468 -14.81 -37.69 22.99
CA SER A 468 -14.36 -36.85 24.13
C SER A 468 -15.22 -35.62 24.35
N GLY A 469 -16.37 -35.51 23.67
CA GLY A 469 -17.29 -34.39 23.80
C GLY A 469 -17.07 -33.29 22.78
N GLY A 470 -17.89 -33.31 21.72
CA GLY A 470 -18.06 -32.22 20.75
C GLY A 470 -19.53 -31.80 20.72
N THR A 471 -19.81 -30.57 20.36
CA THR A 471 -21.17 -30.04 20.23
C THR A 471 -21.30 -29.20 18.98
N VAL A 472 -22.48 -29.16 18.39
CA VAL A 472 -22.80 -28.17 17.35
C VAL A 472 -23.22 -26.88 18.04
N VAL A 473 -22.62 -25.77 17.64
CA VAL A 473 -22.89 -24.44 18.22
C VAL A 473 -23.42 -23.51 17.12
N SER A 474 -24.18 -22.51 17.55
CA SER A 474 -24.69 -21.44 16.65
C SER A 474 -23.87 -20.15 16.73
N SER A 475 -22.79 -20.14 17.51
CA SER A 475 -21.82 -19.05 17.61
C SER A 475 -20.57 -19.54 18.38
N PRO A 476 -19.34 -19.23 17.94
CA PRO A 476 -19.03 -18.61 16.63
C PRO A 476 -19.24 -19.59 15.47
N VAL A 477 -19.65 -19.07 14.29
CA VAL A 477 -19.76 -19.81 13.04
C VAL A 477 -18.92 -19.13 11.97
N HIS A 478 -18.33 -19.88 11.05
CA HIS A 478 -17.62 -19.32 9.92
C HIS A 478 -18.59 -18.97 8.79
N SER A 479 -19.46 -19.89 8.42
CA SER A 479 -20.56 -19.65 7.50
C SER A 479 -21.86 -20.30 7.99
N GLY A 480 -22.97 -20.00 7.35
CA GLY A 480 -24.26 -20.60 7.69
C GLY A 480 -24.77 -20.24 9.10
N SER A 481 -25.25 -21.23 9.83
CA SER A 481 -25.90 -21.07 11.14
C SER A 481 -25.29 -21.93 12.24
N HIS A 482 -24.42 -22.86 11.91
CA HIS A 482 -23.87 -23.83 12.84
C HIS A 482 -22.40 -24.13 12.56
N ALA A 483 -21.64 -24.49 13.59
CA ALA A 483 -20.27 -24.95 13.53
C ALA A 483 -20.03 -26.06 14.57
N LEU A 484 -18.98 -26.85 14.41
CA LEU A 484 -18.55 -27.81 15.41
C LEU A 484 -17.67 -27.14 16.46
N GLN A 485 -17.97 -27.35 17.73
CA GLN A 485 -17.08 -27.00 18.83
C GLN A 485 -16.54 -28.27 19.49
N VAL A 486 -15.23 -28.36 19.62
CA VAL A 486 -14.53 -29.40 20.36
C VAL A 486 -13.92 -28.80 21.64
N VAL A 487 -14.02 -29.53 22.75
CA VAL A 487 -13.57 -29.06 24.06
C VAL A 487 -12.49 -29.98 24.61
N PRO A 488 -11.20 -29.62 24.47
CA PRO A 488 -10.10 -30.37 25.06
C PRO A 488 -10.18 -30.37 26.59
N THR A 489 -9.65 -31.42 27.20
CA THR A 489 -9.45 -31.51 28.64
C THR A 489 -7.96 -31.64 28.98
N SER A 490 -7.58 -31.70 30.24
CA SER A 490 -6.19 -31.98 30.63
C SER A 490 -5.69 -33.35 30.18
N SER A 491 -6.60 -34.28 29.84
CA SER A 491 -6.29 -35.68 29.48
C SER A 491 -6.81 -36.12 28.10
N ALA A 492 -7.53 -35.25 27.38
CA ALA A 492 -8.06 -35.54 26.04
C ALA A 492 -8.02 -34.31 25.14
N THR A 493 -7.79 -34.52 23.83
CA THR A 493 -7.73 -33.47 22.81
C THR A 493 -9.10 -32.97 22.37
N GLY A 494 -10.18 -33.64 22.74
CA GLY A 494 -11.54 -33.33 22.28
C GLY A 494 -11.80 -33.70 20.83
N GLU A 495 -11.17 -34.78 20.32
CA GLU A 495 -11.27 -35.17 18.91
C GLU A 495 -12.69 -35.48 18.47
N CYS A 496 -13.05 -34.97 17.31
CA CYS A 496 -14.21 -35.33 16.52
C CYS A 496 -13.75 -35.82 15.15
N ASP A 497 -14.34 -36.93 14.67
CA ASP A 497 -13.91 -37.57 13.44
C ASP A 497 -15.07 -38.08 12.58
N GLN A 498 -14.78 -38.29 11.28
CA GLN A 498 -15.67 -38.91 10.32
C GLN A 498 -14.88 -39.85 9.42
N ALA A 499 -15.24 -41.13 9.41
CA ALA A 499 -14.69 -42.14 8.49
C ALA A 499 -15.27 -41.95 7.09
N VAL A 500 -14.42 -41.90 6.08
CA VAL A 500 -14.81 -41.81 4.67
C VAL A 500 -14.04 -42.82 3.82
N THR A 501 -14.66 -43.27 2.73
CA THR A 501 -14.00 -44.15 1.76
C THR A 501 -13.88 -43.39 0.44
N LEU A 502 -12.65 -43.15 0.01
CA LEU A 502 -12.26 -42.40 -1.17
C LEU A 502 -11.72 -43.35 -2.25
N SER A 503 -11.39 -42.83 -3.42
CA SER A 503 -10.67 -43.60 -4.42
C SER A 503 -9.29 -44.01 -3.89
N ALA A 504 -8.91 -45.26 -4.10
CA ALA A 504 -7.62 -45.79 -3.68
C ALA A 504 -6.45 -45.19 -4.47
N ASN A 505 -5.33 -44.98 -3.82
CA ASN A 505 -4.08 -44.46 -4.41
C ASN A 505 -4.30 -43.10 -5.14
N HIS A 506 -5.19 -42.27 -4.63
CA HIS A 506 -5.52 -40.98 -5.19
C HIS A 506 -5.16 -39.87 -4.23
N THR A 507 -4.69 -38.73 -4.76
CA THR A 507 -4.34 -37.56 -3.94
C THR A 507 -5.56 -36.67 -3.77
N TYR A 508 -5.81 -36.27 -2.53
CA TYR A 508 -6.90 -35.38 -2.13
C TYR A 508 -6.38 -34.14 -1.39
N THR A 509 -7.15 -33.08 -1.42
CA THR A 509 -6.94 -31.88 -0.60
C THR A 509 -8.10 -31.77 0.39
N LEU A 510 -7.78 -31.72 1.70
CA LEU A 510 -8.73 -31.41 2.76
C LEU A 510 -8.55 -29.95 3.15
N THR A 511 -9.65 -29.19 3.20
CA THR A 511 -9.66 -27.86 3.79
C THR A 511 -10.73 -27.77 4.89
N ALA A 512 -10.50 -26.91 5.88
CA ALA A 512 -11.48 -26.57 6.91
C ALA A 512 -11.16 -25.17 7.48
N TYR A 513 -12.16 -24.48 7.95
CA TYR A 513 -11.96 -23.28 8.75
C TYR A 513 -11.95 -23.63 10.23
N VAL A 514 -10.98 -23.08 10.97
CA VAL A 514 -10.85 -23.33 12.41
C VAL A 514 -10.59 -22.02 13.16
N GLN A 515 -10.99 -21.98 14.43
CA GLN A 515 -10.75 -20.87 15.34
C GLN A 515 -10.47 -21.42 16.74
N GLY A 516 -9.44 -20.92 17.40
CA GLY A 516 -9.07 -21.30 18.76
C GLY A 516 -7.61 -21.75 18.88
N PRO A 517 -7.13 -21.98 20.11
CA PRO A 517 -5.76 -22.35 20.37
C PRO A 517 -5.50 -23.81 19.99
N TYR A 518 -4.41 -24.02 19.23
CA TYR A 518 -3.97 -25.36 18.82
C TYR A 518 -5.07 -26.19 18.16
N ALA A 519 -5.78 -25.58 17.19
CA ALA A 519 -6.81 -26.25 16.38
C ALA A 519 -6.14 -27.12 15.31
N TYR A 520 -6.27 -28.43 15.40
CA TYR A 520 -5.72 -29.40 14.45
C TYR A 520 -6.81 -29.91 13.52
N VAL A 521 -6.48 -30.04 12.23
CA VAL A 521 -7.26 -30.75 11.23
C VAL A 521 -6.35 -31.78 10.55
N GLY A 522 -6.86 -32.98 10.32
CA GLY A 522 -6.05 -34.00 9.69
C GLY A 522 -6.81 -35.20 9.19
N VAL A 523 -6.04 -36.14 8.67
CA VAL A 523 -6.50 -37.47 8.27
C VAL A 523 -5.65 -38.56 8.91
N SER A 524 -6.27 -39.70 9.22
CA SER A 524 -5.63 -40.87 9.77
C SER A 524 -6.14 -42.14 9.08
N GLY A 525 -5.60 -43.30 9.41
CA GLY A 525 -5.97 -44.60 8.82
C GLY A 525 -5.21 -44.89 7.54
N GLY A 526 -5.88 -44.96 6.39
CA GLY A 526 -5.25 -45.27 5.09
C GLY A 526 -4.37 -44.16 4.51
N ALA A 527 -4.31 -43.02 5.16
CA ALA A 527 -3.37 -41.91 4.93
C ALA A 527 -3.14 -41.20 6.27
N THR A 528 -2.02 -40.47 6.39
CA THR A 528 -1.73 -39.67 7.58
C THR A 528 -1.17 -38.31 7.16
N ALA A 529 -1.90 -37.24 7.50
CA ALA A 529 -1.46 -35.86 7.32
C ALA A 529 -2.21 -35.00 8.31
N SER A 530 -1.59 -33.91 8.79
CA SER A 530 -2.25 -32.95 9.64
C SER A 530 -1.63 -31.57 9.50
N THR A 531 -2.42 -30.56 9.85
CA THR A 531 -2.00 -29.16 9.97
C THR A 531 -2.76 -28.52 11.14
N TRP A 532 -2.32 -27.36 11.59
CA TRP A 532 -2.92 -26.71 12.75
C TRP A 532 -2.83 -25.19 12.70
N SER A 533 -3.63 -24.53 13.53
CA SER A 533 -3.63 -23.09 13.71
C SER A 533 -3.69 -22.73 15.20
N ASN A 534 -3.19 -21.56 15.56
CA ASN A 534 -3.32 -20.94 16.90
C ASN A 534 -4.03 -19.59 16.79
N SER A 535 -4.92 -19.44 15.85
CA SER A 535 -5.62 -18.17 15.58
C SER A 535 -6.87 -18.03 16.45
N SER A 536 -7.02 -16.87 17.09
CA SER A 536 -8.26 -16.49 17.76
C SER A 536 -9.37 -16.04 16.78
N SER A 537 -9.05 -15.87 15.51
CA SER A 537 -9.99 -15.62 14.41
C SER A 537 -10.08 -16.83 13.50
N TRP A 538 -11.12 -16.90 12.66
CA TRP A 538 -11.27 -17.96 11.69
C TRP A 538 -10.07 -17.99 10.73
N ASN A 539 -9.48 -19.17 10.58
CA ASN A 539 -8.33 -19.42 9.72
C ASN A 539 -8.55 -20.67 8.89
N GLN A 540 -8.32 -20.58 7.59
CA GLN A 540 -8.43 -21.74 6.70
C GLN A 540 -7.19 -22.61 6.82
N LEU A 541 -7.39 -23.88 7.16
CA LEU A 541 -6.34 -24.90 7.09
C LEU A 541 -6.51 -25.71 5.81
N THR A 542 -5.38 -26.04 5.17
CA THR A 542 -5.33 -26.83 3.95
C THR A 542 -4.23 -27.89 4.07
N LEU A 543 -4.54 -29.12 3.75
CA LEU A 543 -3.55 -30.19 3.68
C LEU A 543 -3.84 -31.12 2.51
N SER A 544 -2.78 -31.73 1.95
CA SER A 544 -2.87 -32.72 0.89
C SER A 544 -2.42 -34.07 1.39
N PHE A 545 -3.10 -35.14 0.96
CA PHE A 545 -2.75 -36.53 1.32
C PHE A 545 -3.08 -37.47 0.17
N THR A 546 -2.41 -38.61 0.15
CA THR A 546 -2.69 -39.68 -0.84
C THR A 546 -3.23 -40.88 -0.12
N THR A 547 -4.39 -41.39 -0.55
CA THR A 547 -5.03 -42.55 0.02
C THR A 547 -4.23 -43.83 -0.27
N GLY A 548 -4.27 -44.80 0.66
CA GLY A 548 -3.75 -46.12 0.44
C GLY A 548 -4.67 -46.99 -0.44
N SER A 549 -4.32 -48.29 -0.57
CA SER A 549 -5.03 -49.25 -1.42
C SER A 549 -6.49 -49.53 -1.04
N SER A 550 -6.91 -49.21 0.19
CA SER A 550 -8.31 -49.35 0.63
C SER A 550 -9.16 -48.11 0.34
N GLY A 551 -8.53 -46.95 0.12
CA GLY A 551 -9.21 -45.68 0.03
C GLY A 551 -9.86 -45.21 1.35
N ALA A 552 -9.83 -46.02 2.40
CA ALA A 552 -10.48 -45.66 3.68
C ALA A 552 -9.58 -44.74 4.50
N VAL A 553 -10.13 -43.59 4.93
CA VAL A 553 -9.45 -42.64 5.80
C VAL A 553 -10.45 -42.13 6.84
N THR A 554 -9.93 -41.60 7.94
CA THR A 554 -10.71 -40.89 8.95
C THR A 554 -10.26 -39.44 8.93
N VAL A 555 -11.18 -38.52 8.62
CA VAL A 555 -10.97 -37.07 8.75
C VAL A 555 -11.26 -36.66 10.18
N TYR A 556 -10.40 -35.88 10.81
CA TYR A 556 -10.56 -35.48 12.19
C TYR A 556 -10.27 -33.98 12.41
N VAL A 557 -10.84 -33.46 13.50
CA VAL A 557 -10.49 -32.17 14.10
C VAL A 557 -10.37 -32.33 15.61
N HIS A 558 -9.36 -31.68 16.21
CA HIS A 558 -9.19 -31.67 17.66
C HIS A 558 -8.43 -30.40 18.12
N GLY A 559 -8.56 -30.10 19.40
CA GLY A 559 -7.71 -29.11 20.06
C GLY A 559 -6.49 -29.75 20.73
N TRP A 560 -5.93 -29.12 21.75
CA TRP A 560 -4.77 -29.62 22.47
C TRP A 560 -5.02 -29.68 23.97
N TYR A 561 -4.38 -30.63 24.64
CA TYR A 561 -4.54 -30.90 26.06
C TYR A 561 -4.47 -29.63 26.91
N GLY A 562 -5.46 -29.44 27.78
CA GLY A 562 -5.50 -28.30 28.70
C GLY A 562 -5.73 -26.94 28.07
N GLN A 563 -5.98 -26.87 26.76
CA GLN A 563 -6.33 -25.63 26.06
C GLN A 563 -7.84 -25.37 26.08
N SER A 564 -8.24 -24.15 25.72
CA SER A 564 -9.65 -23.79 25.57
C SER A 564 -10.28 -24.43 24.34
N ALA A 565 -11.60 -24.32 24.21
CA ALA A 565 -12.37 -24.88 23.11
C ALA A 565 -11.88 -24.37 21.75
N VAL A 566 -12.00 -25.23 20.74
CA VAL A 566 -11.74 -24.97 19.32
C VAL A 566 -13.06 -25.08 18.56
N THR A 567 -13.27 -24.19 17.61
CA THR A 567 -14.41 -24.26 16.69
C THR A 567 -13.91 -24.58 15.29
N ALA A 568 -14.64 -25.43 14.56
CA ALA A 568 -14.33 -25.83 13.19
C ALA A 568 -15.57 -25.83 12.32
N ASP A 569 -15.40 -25.49 11.03
CA ASP A 569 -16.51 -25.30 10.10
C ASP A 569 -16.05 -25.53 8.64
N ASP A 570 -17.01 -25.66 7.72
CA ASP A 570 -16.82 -25.67 6.27
C ASP A 570 -15.72 -26.62 5.78
N PHE A 571 -15.77 -27.88 6.21
CA PHE A 571 -14.86 -28.91 5.71
C PHE A 571 -15.11 -29.19 4.23
N THR A 572 -14.05 -29.24 3.43
CA THR A 572 -14.13 -29.69 2.03
C THR A 572 -13.09 -30.74 1.76
N LEU A 573 -13.41 -31.68 0.88
CA LEU A 573 -12.53 -32.77 0.45
C LEU A 573 -12.62 -32.87 -1.07
N SER A 574 -11.54 -32.51 -1.77
CA SER A 574 -11.46 -32.40 -3.23
C SER A 574 -10.29 -33.17 -3.82
#